data_17d10fe1903a31277912d26439cda6f1
#
_entry.id   17d10fe1903a31277912d26439cda6f1
#
_cell.length_a   1.000
_cell.length_b   1.000
_cell.length_c   1.000
_cell.angle_alpha   90.00
_cell.angle_beta   90.00
_cell.angle_gamma   90.00
#
_symmetry.space_group_name_H-M   'P 1'
#
loop_
_entity.id
_entity.type
_entity.pdbx_description
1 polymer ?
#
loop_
_entity_poly.entity_id
_entity_poly.type
_entity_poly.pdbx_seq_one_letter_code
_entity_poly.pdbx_strand_id
1 'polypeptide(L)'
;MIQIKDIDFRYPGSKHLVFRDFSLDLKENNIYGLLGKNGTGKSTLLYLISGLLRQQQGTILVDGISAQDRKAEMLKDIFMVPEEFELPNVSLATYVKMNQGFYPNFSQEVLDRCLKDFDLPHSLKLNELSMGQKKKVFMSFALATGTRFLLMDEPTNGLDIPSKSQFRKVIANNMTEDRTLIISTHQVHDVESLLDHIIIMNQSQLLLDASVSDICEKYTFEYRNPQEMDDTVLYAEPTLQGNAAICKRQEGEQETQMNLELLFNAVINGKLND
;
A
#
# COMPACT_ATOMS: atom_id res chain seq x y z
N MET A 1 -7.26 -13.71 -3.29
CA MET A 1 -7.52 -13.44 -1.85
C MET A 1 -6.29 -13.76 -1.01
N ILE A 2 -5.92 -12.90 -0.04
CA ILE A 2 -4.84 -13.18 0.92
C ILE A 2 -5.46 -13.36 2.30
N GLN A 3 -5.12 -14.45 2.99
CA GLN A 3 -5.64 -14.77 4.32
C GLN A 3 -4.48 -14.94 5.29
N ILE A 4 -4.52 -14.18 6.38
CA ILE A 4 -3.53 -14.19 7.44
C ILE A 4 -4.25 -14.58 8.73
N LYS A 5 -3.84 -15.66 9.38
CA LYS A 5 -4.51 -16.17 10.57
C LYS A 5 -3.52 -16.48 11.69
N ASP A 6 -3.74 -15.83 12.82
CA ASP A 6 -3.13 -16.08 14.10
C ASP A 6 -1.59 -16.11 14.04
N ILE A 7 -0.99 -15.18 13.26
CA ILE A 7 0.44 -15.20 13.05
C ILE A 7 1.21 -14.59 14.23
N ASP A 8 2.27 -15.31 14.60
CA ASP A 8 3.35 -14.78 15.44
C ASP A 8 4.61 -14.62 14.61
N PHE A 9 5.24 -13.45 14.70
CA PHE A 9 6.51 -13.21 14.03
C PHE A 9 7.46 -12.34 14.85
N ARG A 10 8.73 -12.77 14.88
CA ARG A 10 9.89 -12.00 15.35
C ARG A 10 11.09 -12.28 14.46
N TYR A 11 11.94 -11.30 14.29
CA TYR A 11 13.20 -11.48 13.57
C TYR A 11 14.16 -12.38 14.36
N PRO A 12 14.99 -13.20 13.68
CA PRO A 12 16.01 -14.01 14.32
C PRO A 12 16.92 -13.17 15.22
N GLY A 13 17.15 -13.63 16.45
CA GLY A 13 17.97 -12.92 17.44
C GLY A 13 17.28 -11.76 18.16
N SER A 14 16.08 -11.34 17.74
CA SER A 14 15.31 -10.31 18.42
C SER A 14 14.46 -10.89 19.55
N LYS A 15 14.35 -10.16 20.67
CA LYS A 15 13.35 -10.44 21.72
C LYS A 15 12.00 -9.77 21.42
N HIS A 16 11.98 -8.80 20.51
CA HIS A 16 10.78 -8.06 20.14
C HIS A 16 9.92 -8.88 19.20
N LEU A 17 8.66 -9.07 19.56
CA LEU A 17 7.63 -9.69 18.72
C LEU A 17 7.01 -8.61 17.83
N VAL A 18 7.14 -8.76 16.51
CA VAL A 18 6.56 -7.82 15.53
C VAL A 18 5.07 -8.07 15.37
N PHE A 19 4.68 -9.36 15.31
CA PHE A 19 3.29 -9.80 15.29
C PHE A 19 3.05 -10.81 16.40
N ARG A 20 1.89 -10.67 17.06
CA ARG A 20 1.36 -11.61 18.06
C ARG A 20 -0.12 -11.81 17.78
N ASP A 21 -0.50 -13.05 17.48
CA ASP A 21 -1.90 -13.44 17.23
C ASP A 21 -2.58 -12.52 16.21
N PHE A 22 -1.83 -12.14 15.15
CA PHE A 22 -2.30 -11.17 14.16
C PHE A 22 -3.05 -11.87 13.04
N SER A 23 -4.24 -11.38 12.75
CA SER A 23 -5.09 -11.89 11.67
C SER A 23 -5.57 -10.74 10.78
N LEU A 24 -5.64 -10.98 9.46
CA LEU A 24 -6.10 -10.03 8.46
C LEU A 24 -6.50 -10.77 7.18
N ASP A 25 -7.65 -10.43 6.62
CA ASP A 25 -8.11 -10.96 5.34
C ASP A 25 -8.16 -9.83 4.29
N LEU A 26 -7.44 -10.01 3.17
CA LEU A 26 -7.45 -9.07 2.05
C LEU A 26 -8.22 -9.66 0.88
N LYS A 27 -9.31 -9.00 0.51
CA LYS A 27 -10.13 -9.36 -0.65
C LYS A 27 -9.40 -8.99 -1.94
N GLU A 28 -9.82 -9.60 -3.04
CA GLU A 28 -9.29 -9.28 -4.37
C GLU A 28 -9.83 -7.95 -4.89
N ASN A 29 -9.18 -7.42 -5.90
CA ASN A 29 -9.65 -6.29 -6.71
C ASN A 29 -9.76 -4.97 -5.93
N ASN A 30 -8.85 -4.74 -4.98
CA ASN A 30 -8.81 -3.51 -4.20
C ASN A 30 -7.40 -2.92 -4.19
N ILE A 31 -7.32 -1.61 -3.99
CA ILE A 31 -6.09 -0.91 -3.64
C ILE A 31 -6.11 -0.65 -2.13
N TYR A 32 -5.30 -1.41 -1.41
CA TYR A 32 -5.17 -1.30 0.04
C TYR A 32 -4.09 -0.31 0.43
N GLY A 33 -4.43 0.63 1.31
CA GLY A 33 -3.46 1.42 2.06
C GLY A 33 -3.13 0.75 3.40
N LEU A 34 -1.93 0.20 3.51
CA LEU A 34 -1.41 -0.34 4.78
C LEU A 34 -0.65 0.74 5.53
N LEU A 35 -1.33 1.36 6.51
CA LEU A 35 -0.87 2.55 7.21
C LEU A 35 -0.43 2.22 8.64
N GLY A 36 0.53 2.98 9.12
CA GLY A 36 1.04 2.84 10.49
C GLY A 36 2.34 3.62 10.68
N LYS A 37 2.71 3.90 11.91
CA LYS A 37 3.99 4.56 12.23
C LYS A 37 5.17 3.68 11.79
N ASN A 38 6.36 4.27 11.69
CA ASN A 38 7.56 3.49 11.42
C ASN A 38 7.78 2.44 12.51
N GLY A 39 8.18 1.24 12.09
CA GLY A 39 8.42 0.11 13.01
C GLY A 39 7.17 -0.66 13.46
N THR A 40 5.98 -0.36 12.93
CA THR A 40 4.74 -1.11 13.27
C THR A 40 4.61 -2.47 12.59
N GLY A 41 5.52 -2.80 11.65
CA GLY A 41 5.53 -4.11 10.99
C GLY A 41 4.99 -4.12 9.56
N LYS A 42 4.68 -2.96 8.93
CA LYS A 42 4.14 -2.88 7.56
C LYS A 42 4.99 -3.66 6.55
N SER A 43 6.27 -3.31 6.43
CA SER A 43 7.21 -3.99 5.53
C SER A 43 7.35 -5.47 5.87
N THR A 44 7.37 -5.80 7.17
CA THR A 44 7.43 -7.19 7.64
C THR A 44 6.22 -7.98 7.16
N LEU A 45 5.02 -7.39 7.22
CA LEU A 45 3.79 -8.03 6.74
C LEU A 45 3.87 -8.32 5.23
N LEU A 46 4.32 -7.34 4.44
CA LEU A 46 4.50 -7.52 3.00
C LEU A 46 5.53 -8.63 2.68
N TYR A 47 6.64 -8.69 3.43
CA TYR A 47 7.63 -9.76 3.28
C TYR A 47 7.12 -11.14 3.70
N LEU A 48 6.24 -11.21 4.70
CA LEU A 48 5.58 -12.45 5.09
C LEU A 48 4.59 -12.92 4.01
N ILE A 49 3.77 -12.01 3.46
CA ILE A 49 2.81 -12.30 2.37
C ILE A 49 3.55 -12.78 1.12
N SER A 50 4.69 -12.16 0.77
CA SER A 50 5.49 -12.57 -0.39
C SER A 50 6.32 -13.85 -0.14
N GLY A 51 6.30 -14.40 1.09
CA GLY A 51 7.07 -15.57 1.48
C GLY A 51 8.58 -15.31 1.58
N LEU A 52 9.03 -14.04 1.61
CA LEU A 52 10.42 -13.67 1.87
C LEU A 52 10.80 -13.86 3.35
N LEU A 53 9.82 -13.75 4.23
CA LEU A 53 9.94 -14.10 5.63
C LEU A 53 9.00 -15.26 5.97
N ARG A 54 9.28 -15.94 7.10
CA ARG A 54 8.47 -17.06 7.58
C ARG A 54 8.03 -16.78 9.01
N GLN A 55 6.72 -16.83 9.24
CA GLN A 55 6.13 -16.71 10.58
C GLN A 55 6.49 -17.94 11.43
N GLN A 56 6.53 -17.75 12.76
CA GLN A 56 6.76 -18.85 13.70
C GLN A 56 5.48 -19.64 14.02
N GLN A 57 4.32 -18.95 14.02
CA GLN A 57 3.01 -19.57 14.24
C GLN A 57 1.99 -19.01 13.26
N GLY A 58 0.83 -19.65 13.17
CA GLY A 58 -0.25 -19.24 12.28
C GLY A 58 -0.02 -19.60 10.81
N THR A 59 -0.86 -19.05 9.95
CA THR A 59 -0.83 -19.34 8.50
C THR A 59 -1.02 -18.09 7.67
N ILE A 60 -0.34 -18.05 6.52
CA ILE A 60 -0.55 -17.03 5.48
C ILE A 60 -0.79 -17.76 4.16
N LEU A 61 -1.98 -17.55 3.59
CA LEU A 61 -2.38 -18.14 2.33
C LEU A 61 -2.59 -17.04 1.27
N VAL A 62 -2.01 -17.23 0.10
CA VAL A 62 -2.27 -16.43 -1.10
C VAL A 62 -2.98 -17.34 -2.09
N ASP A 63 -4.25 -17.06 -2.35
CA ASP A 63 -5.14 -17.93 -3.15
C ASP A 63 -5.13 -19.41 -2.69
N GLY A 64 -5.16 -19.61 -1.38
CA GLY A 64 -5.15 -20.94 -0.77
C GLY A 64 -3.78 -21.62 -0.76
N ILE A 65 -2.74 -21.01 -1.32
CA ILE A 65 -1.36 -21.53 -1.32
C ILE A 65 -0.58 -20.90 -0.18
N SER A 66 0.08 -21.72 0.64
CA SER A 66 0.92 -21.24 1.74
C SER A 66 2.07 -20.39 1.22
N ALA A 67 2.16 -19.13 1.72
CA ALA A 67 3.20 -18.17 1.34
C ALA A 67 4.61 -18.68 1.64
N GLN A 68 4.79 -19.34 2.78
CA GLN A 68 6.12 -19.86 3.20
C GLN A 68 6.63 -21.02 2.34
N ASP A 69 5.75 -21.71 1.58
CA ASP A 69 6.15 -22.80 0.69
C ASP A 69 6.77 -22.27 -0.60
N ARG A 70 6.55 -21.02 -0.96
CA ARG A 70 7.10 -20.34 -2.13
C ARG A 70 6.92 -21.14 -3.42
N LYS A 71 5.76 -21.76 -3.60
CA LYS A 71 5.45 -22.52 -4.81
C LYS A 71 5.41 -21.62 -6.04
N ALA A 72 5.86 -22.12 -7.18
CA ALA A 72 5.90 -21.37 -8.43
C ALA A 72 4.50 -20.86 -8.84
N GLU A 73 3.43 -21.62 -8.54
CA GLU A 73 2.04 -21.25 -8.78
C GLU A 73 1.65 -19.95 -8.05
N MET A 74 2.18 -19.73 -6.84
CA MET A 74 1.96 -18.49 -6.08
C MET A 74 2.89 -17.38 -6.57
N LEU A 75 4.19 -17.68 -6.74
CA LEU A 75 5.22 -16.67 -7.04
C LEU A 75 5.02 -15.98 -8.39
N LYS A 76 4.42 -16.66 -9.38
CA LYS A 76 4.09 -16.04 -10.68
C LYS A 76 2.99 -14.99 -10.59
N ASP A 77 2.16 -15.03 -9.54
CA ASP A 77 1.00 -14.16 -9.35
C ASP A 77 1.24 -13.06 -8.30
N ILE A 78 2.44 -12.99 -7.73
CA ILE A 78 2.82 -11.97 -6.74
C ILE A 78 4.10 -11.25 -7.15
N PHE A 79 4.16 -9.94 -6.99
CA PHE A 79 5.36 -9.14 -7.15
C PHE A 79 5.52 -8.18 -5.98
N MET A 80 6.76 -8.05 -5.47
CA MET A 80 7.10 -7.14 -4.37
C MET A 80 8.04 -6.05 -4.86
N VAL A 81 7.66 -4.80 -4.62
CA VAL A 81 8.51 -3.62 -4.76
C VAL A 81 8.91 -3.18 -3.35
N PRO A 82 10.11 -3.51 -2.87
CA PRO A 82 10.56 -3.09 -1.55
C PRO A 82 10.94 -1.61 -1.53
N GLU A 83 11.01 -1.02 -0.34
CA GLU A 83 11.43 0.38 -0.17
C GLU A 83 12.84 0.62 -0.68
N GLU A 84 13.77 -0.27 -0.32
CA GLU A 84 15.17 -0.23 -0.75
C GLU A 84 15.50 -1.46 -1.59
N PHE A 85 16.16 -1.25 -2.71
CA PHE A 85 16.60 -2.29 -3.63
C PHE A 85 17.75 -1.81 -4.50
N GLU A 86 18.50 -2.77 -5.02
CA GLU A 86 19.53 -2.52 -6.01
C GLU A 86 19.15 -3.15 -7.35
N LEU A 87 19.39 -2.41 -8.43
CA LEU A 87 19.24 -2.94 -9.78
C LEU A 87 20.61 -3.37 -10.32
N PRO A 88 20.67 -4.49 -11.06
CA PRO A 88 21.93 -4.99 -11.61
C PRO A 88 22.52 -4.04 -12.66
N ASN A 89 23.82 -4.14 -12.88
CA ASN A 89 24.52 -3.35 -13.90
C ASN A 89 24.28 -3.92 -15.31
N VAL A 90 23.07 -3.76 -15.81
CA VAL A 90 22.64 -4.18 -17.14
C VAL A 90 21.72 -3.14 -17.76
N SER A 91 21.42 -3.27 -19.05
CA SER A 91 20.37 -2.45 -19.69
C SER A 91 18.97 -2.90 -19.23
N LEU A 92 17.99 -1.99 -19.29
CA LEU A 92 16.59 -2.34 -19.02
C LEU A 92 16.10 -3.50 -19.91
N ALA A 93 16.45 -3.50 -21.21
CA ALA A 93 16.10 -4.58 -22.13
C ALA A 93 16.66 -5.93 -21.68
N THR A 94 17.92 -5.95 -21.20
CA THR A 94 18.53 -7.16 -20.65
C THR A 94 17.82 -7.61 -19.37
N TYR A 95 17.51 -6.68 -18.47
CA TYR A 95 16.77 -6.96 -17.24
C TYR A 95 15.39 -7.59 -17.53
N VAL A 96 14.64 -6.99 -18.46
CA VAL A 96 13.35 -7.53 -18.91
C VAL A 96 13.51 -8.95 -19.45
N LYS A 97 14.45 -9.17 -20.38
CA LYS A 97 14.70 -10.48 -20.97
C LYS A 97 15.04 -11.55 -19.92
N MET A 98 15.75 -11.19 -18.86
CA MET A 98 16.12 -12.13 -17.79
C MET A 98 14.95 -12.48 -16.88
N ASN A 99 14.01 -11.57 -16.68
CA ASN A 99 12.98 -11.70 -15.64
C ASN A 99 11.56 -11.97 -16.17
N GLN A 100 11.21 -11.53 -17.39
CA GLN A 100 9.86 -11.66 -17.93
C GLN A 100 9.34 -13.11 -17.98
N GLY A 101 10.24 -14.08 -18.15
CA GLY A 101 9.88 -15.51 -18.20
C GLY A 101 9.30 -16.08 -16.90
N PHE A 102 9.47 -15.40 -15.77
CA PHE A 102 8.86 -15.79 -14.50
C PHE A 102 7.40 -15.33 -14.37
N TYR A 103 6.94 -14.41 -15.24
CA TYR A 103 5.62 -13.80 -15.19
C TYR A 103 4.85 -14.07 -16.48
N PRO A 104 3.96 -15.07 -16.49
CA PRO A 104 3.24 -15.50 -17.72
C PRO A 104 2.42 -14.39 -18.39
N ASN A 105 1.96 -13.42 -17.59
CA ASN A 105 1.14 -12.29 -18.04
C ASN A 105 1.96 -11.03 -18.33
N PHE A 106 3.30 -11.14 -18.44
CA PHE A 106 4.15 -9.98 -18.72
C PHE A 106 3.76 -9.30 -20.02
N SER A 107 3.59 -7.97 -19.97
CA SER A 107 3.24 -7.15 -21.13
C SER A 107 4.29 -6.07 -21.39
N GLN A 108 4.96 -6.18 -22.55
CA GLN A 108 5.89 -5.15 -23.02
C GLN A 108 5.16 -3.82 -23.27
N GLU A 109 3.91 -3.86 -23.75
CA GLU A 109 3.10 -2.67 -23.99
C GLU A 109 2.83 -1.89 -22.69
N VAL A 110 2.52 -2.61 -21.60
CA VAL A 110 2.34 -1.99 -20.28
C VAL A 110 3.65 -1.36 -19.80
N LEU A 111 4.78 -2.05 -19.96
CA LEU A 111 6.09 -1.49 -19.61
C LEU A 111 6.36 -0.18 -20.35
N ASP A 112 6.18 -0.19 -21.68
CA ASP A 112 6.46 0.96 -22.53
C ASP A 112 5.56 2.16 -22.20
N ARG A 113 4.28 1.89 -21.90
CA ARG A 113 3.33 2.91 -21.46
C ARG A 113 3.72 3.50 -20.11
N CYS A 114 4.08 2.67 -19.13
CA CYS A 114 4.52 3.13 -17.82
C CYS A 114 5.80 3.97 -17.91
N LEU A 115 6.79 3.55 -18.70
CA LEU A 115 8.02 4.32 -18.92
C LEU A 115 7.70 5.70 -19.53
N LYS A 116 6.81 5.75 -20.52
CA LYS A 116 6.36 7.00 -21.12
C LYS A 116 5.66 7.90 -20.10
N ASP A 117 4.76 7.36 -19.29
CA ASP A 117 4.03 8.13 -18.26
C ASP A 117 4.96 8.65 -17.15
N PHE A 118 6.09 7.98 -16.91
CA PHE A 118 7.15 8.41 -16.00
C PHE A 118 8.21 9.30 -16.65
N ASP A 119 8.05 9.68 -17.93
CA ASP A 119 9.02 10.45 -18.71
C ASP A 119 10.41 9.79 -18.76
N LEU A 120 10.45 8.46 -18.90
CA LEU A 120 11.68 7.70 -19.00
C LEU A 120 11.91 7.18 -20.42
N PRO A 121 13.15 7.24 -20.95
CA PRO A 121 13.45 6.65 -22.26
C PRO A 121 13.46 5.12 -22.18
N HIS A 122 13.23 4.47 -23.33
CA HIS A 122 13.29 3.00 -23.42
C HIS A 122 14.71 2.43 -23.29
N SER A 123 15.72 3.21 -23.70
CA SER A 123 17.13 2.80 -23.64
C SER A 123 17.76 3.33 -22.36
N LEU A 124 17.81 2.48 -21.34
CA LEU A 124 18.33 2.82 -20.03
C LEU A 124 19.40 1.80 -19.58
N LYS A 125 20.44 2.29 -18.96
CA LYS A 125 21.36 1.47 -18.17
C LYS A 125 21.01 1.64 -16.69
N LEU A 126 20.65 0.54 -16.02
CA LEU A 126 20.04 0.58 -14.70
C LEU A 126 20.97 1.12 -13.60
N ASN A 127 22.27 0.94 -13.73
CA ASN A 127 23.26 1.43 -12.77
C ASN A 127 23.54 2.95 -12.87
N GLU A 128 23.19 3.58 -14.01
CA GLU A 128 23.37 5.02 -14.24
C GLU A 128 22.20 5.87 -13.75
N LEU A 129 21.11 5.23 -13.30
CA LEU A 129 19.89 5.89 -12.88
C LEU A 129 20.02 6.48 -11.47
N SER A 130 19.37 7.65 -11.26
CA SER A 130 19.11 8.16 -9.92
C SER A 130 18.18 7.23 -9.15
N MET A 131 18.12 7.34 -7.81
CA MET A 131 17.22 6.51 -7.00
C MET A 131 15.76 6.65 -7.42
N GLY A 132 15.28 7.88 -7.68
CA GLY A 132 13.93 8.12 -8.16
C GLY A 132 13.65 7.48 -9.52
N GLN A 133 14.61 7.54 -10.46
CA GLN A 133 14.49 6.86 -11.75
C GLN A 133 14.51 5.33 -11.62
N LYS A 134 15.35 4.78 -10.72
CA LYS A 134 15.35 3.34 -10.40
C LYS A 134 13.97 2.90 -9.89
N LYS A 135 13.37 3.66 -8.97
CA LYS A 135 12.02 3.37 -8.47
C LYS A 135 10.99 3.38 -9.59
N LYS A 136 10.97 4.41 -10.44
CA LYS A 136 10.07 4.51 -11.59
C LYS A 136 10.20 3.31 -12.54
N VAL A 137 11.42 2.93 -12.90
CA VAL A 137 11.70 1.77 -13.76
C VAL A 137 11.22 0.48 -13.11
N PHE A 138 11.51 0.30 -11.82
CA PHE A 138 11.14 -0.93 -11.11
C PHE A 138 9.64 -1.07 -10.94
N MET A 139 8.93 0.04 -10.64
CA MET A 139 7.46 0.08 -10.61
C MET A 139 6.86 -0.19 -12.01
N SER A 140 7.46 0.37 -13.08
CA SER A 140 7.03 0.09 -14.45
C SER A 140 7.15 -1.39 -14.79
N PHE A 141 8.26 -2.02 -14.41
CA PHE A 141 8.44 -3.46 -14.57
C PHE A 141 7.43 -4.25 -13.73
N ALA A 142 7.23 -3.87 -12.46
CA ALA A 142 6.28 -4.52 -11.56
C ALA A 142 4.85 -4.51 -12.13
N LEU A 143 4.39 -3.39 -12.67
CA LEU A 143 3.08 -3.29 -13.32
C LEU A 143 3.02 -4.14 -14.59
N ALA A 144 4.11 -4.18 -15.36
CA ALA A 144 4.21 -4.96 -16.59
C ALA A 144 4.22 -6.47 -16.36
N THR A 145 4.57 -6.96 -15.16
CA THR A 145 4.52 -8.40 -14.82
C THR A 145 3.12 -9.00 -14.98
N GLY A 146 2.07 -8.19 -14.91
CA GLY A 146 0.68 -8.68 -14.97
C GLY A 146 0.30 -9.53 -13.76
N THR A 147 1.04 -9.44 -12.64
CA THR A 147 0.74 -10.20 -11.41
C THR A 147 -0.56 -9.73 -10.78
N ARG A 148 -1.30 -10.65 -10.18
CA ARG A 148 -2.57 -10.39 -9.50
C ARG A 148 -2.37 -9.66 -8.18
N PHE A 149 -1.30 -9.96 -7.46
CA PHE A 149 -0.96 -9.31 -6.19
C PHE A 149 0.31 -8.50 -6.36
N LEU A 150 0.18 -7.19 -6.23
CA LEU A 150 1.30 -6.26 -6.29
C LEU A 150 1.48 -5.62 -4.92
N LEU A 151 2.62 -5.89 -4.29
CA LEU A 151 2.98 -5.35 -2.99
C LEU A 151 4.00 -4.22 -3.18
N MET A 152 3.74 -3.05 -2.61
CA MET A 152 4.64 -1.89 -2.70
C MET A 152 4.93 -1.33 -1.32
N ASP A 153 6.20 -1.36 -0.94
CA ASP A 153 6.67 -0.81 0.33
C ASP A 153 7.23 0.58 0.13
N GLU A 154 6.59 1.59 0.72
CA GLU A 154 6.96 3.01 0.64
C GLU A 154 7.33 3.46 -0.80
N PRO A 155 6.47 3.22 -1.81
CA PRO A 155 6.83 3.42 -3.21
C PRO A 155 7.11 4.88 -3.57
N THR A 156 6.51 5.83 -2.85
CA THR A 156 6.66 7.27 -3.11
C THR A 156 7.80 7.91 -2.31
N ASN A 157 8.41 7.17 -1.38
CA ASN A 157 9.53 7.68 -0.59
C ASN A 157 10.73 8.03 -1.49
N GLY A 158 11.24 9.27 -1.36
CA GLY A 158 12.35 9.77 -2.18
C GLY A 158 11.97 10.20 -3.61
N LEU A 159 10.68 10.21 -3.97
CA LEU A 159 10.19 10.84 -5.19
C LEU A 159 9.93 12.34 -4.96
N ASP A 160 10.21 13.15 -5.98
CA ASP A 160 9.81 14.56 -6.01
C ASP A 160 8.29 14.73 -6.28
N ILE A 161 7.76 15.93 -6.07
CA ILE A 161 6.32 16.20 -6.21
C ILE A 161 5.77 15.82 -7.59
N PRO A 162 6.42 16.18 -8.73
CA PRO A 162 5.97 15.74 -10.04
C PRO A 162 5.94 14.21 -10.19
N SER A 163 6.96 13.53 -9.68
CA SER A 163 7.05 12.06 -9.74
C SER A 163 5.97 11.35 -8.90
N LYS A 164 5.57 11.93 -7.76
CA LYS A 164 4.44 11.44 -6.97
C LYS A 164 3.12 11.56 -7.73
N SER A 165 2.93 12.65 -8.49
CA SER A 165 1.76 12.80 -9.36
C SER A 165 1.77 11.80 -10.52
N GLN A 166 2.93 11.59 -11.15
CA GLN A 166 3.10 10.56 -12.17
C GLN A 166 2.82 9.16 -11.62
N PHE A 167 3.29 8.85 -10.40
CA PHE A 167 3.01 7.57 -9.73
C PHE A 167 1.51 7.32 -9.62
N ARG A 168 0.73 8.28 -9.10
CA ARG A 168 -0.73 8.12 -8.98
C ARG A 168 -1.38 7.85 -10.34
N LYS A 169 -1.00 8.61 -11.37
CA LYS A 169 -1.50 8.42 -12.74
C LYS A 169 -1.16 7.03 -13.28
N VAL A 170 0.09 6.59 -13.12
CA VAL A 170 0.57 5.30 -13.61
C VAL A 170 -0.17 4.15 -12.90
N ILE A 171 -0.36 4.23 -11.59
CA ILE A 171 -1.14 3.21 -10.85
C ILE A 171 -2.58 3.18 -11.37
N ALA A 172 -3.29 4.32 -11.38
CA ALA A 172 -4.69 4.39 -11.81
C ALA A 172 -4.89 3.84 -13.23
N ASN A 173 -3.98 4.15 -14.17
CA ASN A 173 -4.07 3.71 -15.57
C ASN A 173 -3.74 2.22 -15.78
N ASN A 174 -3.14 1.55 -14.79
CA ASN A 174 -2.68 0.16 -14.92
C ASN A 174 -3.30 -0.80 -13.88
N MET A 175 -4.30 -0.33 -13.12
CA MET A 175 -5.17 -1.22 -12.36
C MET A 175 -6.09 -1.97 -13.31
N THR A 176 -6.29 -3.24 -13.05
CA THR A 176 -7.22 -4.13 -13.74
C THR A 176 -8.17 -4.75 -12.73
N GLU A 177 -9.32 -5.21 -13.17
CA GLU A 177 -10.33 -5.85 -12.30
C GLU A 177 -9.79 -7.07 -11.54
N ASP A 178 -8.72 -7.69 -12.03
CA ASP A 178 -8.11 -8.88 -11.41
C ASP A 178 -6.92 -8.54 -10.48
N ARG A 179 -6.54 -7.26 -10.37
CA ARG A 179 -5.33 -6.87 -9.62
C ARG A 179 -5.67 -6.36 -8.24
N THR A 180 -4.96 -6.87 -7.26
CA THR A 180 -4.94 -6.36 -5.88
C THR A 180 -3.60 -5.69 -5.63
N LEU A 181 -3.64 -4.42 -5.20
CA LEU A 181 -2.46 -3.64 -4.87
C LEU A 181 -2.46 -3.36 -3.37
N ILE A 182 -1.32 -3.60 -2.71
CA ILE A 182 -1.13 -3.27 -1.30
C ILE A 182 0.02 -2.29 -1.21
N ILE A 183 -0.27 -1.06 -0.79
CA ILE A 183 0.71 0.01 -0.62
C ILE A 183 0.93 0.24 0.86
N SER A 184 2.12 -0.09 1.37
CA SER A 184 2.52 0.36 2.71
C SER A 184 3.07 1.76 2.63
N THR A 185 2.63 2.66 3.49
CA THR A 185 3.19 4.00 3.58
C THR A 185 2.91 4.68 4.92
N HIS A 186 3.75 5.64 5.26
CA HIS A 186 3.51 6.64 6.29
C HIS A 186 3.21 8.03 5.69
N GLN A 187 3.32 8.18 4.35
CA GLN A 187 3.04 9.42 3.60
C GLN A 187 1.66 9.32 2.95
N VAL A 188 0.62 9.46 3.77
CA VAL A 188 -0.78 9.19 3.38
C VAL A 188 -1.27 10.03 2.21
N HIS A 189 -0.88 11.31 2.12
CA HIS A 189 -1.29 12.21 1.04
C HIS A 189 -0.85 11.76 -0.36
N ASP A 190 0.24 10.99 -0.44
CA ASP A 190 0.76 10.56 -1.74
C ASP A 190 -0.13 9.52 -2.42
N VAL A 191 -0.91 8.79 -1.65
CA VAL A 191 -1.67 7.63 -2.13
C VAL A 191 -3.18 7.72 -1.88
N GLU A 192 -3.65 8.65 -1.04
CA GLU A 192 -5.04 8.78 -0.59
C GLU A 192 -6.06 8.63 -1.73
N SER A 193 -5.83 9.32 -2.85
CA SER A 193 -6.74 9.31 -4.00
C SER A 193 -6.77 8.00 -4.79
N LEU A 194 -5.93 7.02 -4.43
CA LEU A 194 -5.85 5.73 -5.10
C LEU A 194 -6.55 4.62 -4.29
N LEU A 195 -6.75 4.82 -2.99
CA LEU A 195 -7.11 3.75 -2.09
C LEU A 195 -8.61 3.45 -2.11
N ASP A 196 -8.93 2.16 -2.16
CA ASP A 196 -10.30 1.65 -1.99
C ASP A 196 -10.55 1.20 -0.55
N HIS A 197 -9.47 0.79 0.15
CA HIS A 197 -9.56 0.20 1.47
C HIS A 197 -8.40 0.65 2.36
N ILE A 198 -8.69 0.98 3.60
CA ILE A 198 -7.73 1.49 4.58
C ILE A 198 -7.51 0.47 5.68
N ILE A 199 -6.25 0.14 5.90
CA ILE A 199 -5.81 -0.69 7.01
C ILE A 199 -4.86 0.14 7.87
N ILE A 200 -5.22 0.38 9.12
CA ILE A 200 -4.35 1.07 10.08
C ILE A 200 -3.90 0.07 11.14
N MET A 201 -2.60 -0.08 11.28
CA MET A 201 -2.01 -0.96 12.27
C MET A 201 -1.05 -0.24 13.21
N ASN A 202 -1.05 -0.66 14.46
CA ASN A 202 -0.10 -0.20 15.46
C ASN A 202 0.45 -1.41 16.23
N GLN A 203 1.73 -1.71 16.05
CA GLN A 203 2.35 -2.94 16.54
C GLN A 203 1.57 -4.17 16.06
N SER A 204 1.22 -5.12 16.91
CA SER A 204 0.43 -6.29 16.52
C SER A 204 -1.10 -6.04 16.46
N GLN A 205 -1.55 -4.80 16.54
CA GLN A 205 -2.97 -4.49 16.59
C GLN A 205 -3.45 -3.92 15.26
N LEU A 206 -4.53 -4.48 14.76
CA LEU A 206 -5.33 -3.92 13.70
C LEU A 206 -6.28 -2.89 14.32
N LEU A 207 -6.07 -1.60 14.01
CA LEU A 207 -6.86 -0.51 14.58
C LEU A 207 -8.03 -0.10 13.69
N LEU A 208 -7.88 -0.27 12.37
CA LEU A 208 -8.92 -0.02 11.38
C LEU A 208 -8.71 -0.97 10.21
N ASP A 209 -9.81 -1.55 9.73
CA ASP A 209 -9.89 -2.37 8.51
C ASP A 209 -11.23 -2.07 7.84
N ALA A 210 -11.28 -1.05 6.98
CA ALA A 210 -12.52 -0.58 6.39
C ALA A 210 -12.34 -0.07 4.96
N SER A 211 -13.38 -0.22 4.12
CA SER A 211 -13.41 0.42 2.82
C SER A 211 -13.56 1.94 2.95
N VAL A 212 -13.06 2.68 1.96
CA VAL A 212 -13.25 4.14 1.89
C VAL A 212 -14.74 4.48 1.86
N SER A 213 -15.55 3.66 1.18
CA SER A 213 -17.01 3.81 1.17
C SER A 213 -17.62 3.70 2.56
N ASP A 214 -17.28 2.63 3.31
CA ASP A 214 -17.80 2.43 4.68
C ASP A 214 -17.38 3.58 5.62
N ILE A 215 -16.16 4.10 5.45
CA ILE A 215 -15.67 5.25 6.22
C ILE A 215 -16.50 6.50 5.90
N CYS A 216 -16.72 6.81 4.61
CA CYS A 216 -17.49 7.97 4.17
C CYS A 216 -19.01 7.83 4.43
N GLU A 217 -19.51 6.60 4.59
CA GLU A 217 -20.88 6.37 5.05
C GLU A 217 -21.06 6.68 6.54
N LYS A 218 -20.04 6.40 7.36
CA LYS A 218 -20.08 6.60 8.82
C LYS A 218 -19.70 8.03 9.24
N TYR A 219 -18.80 8.68 8.50
CA TYR A 219 -18.17 9.92 8.92
C TYR A 219 -18.17 10.99 7.83
N THR A 220 -18.24 12.27 8.27
CA THR A 220 -17.95 13.44 7.43
C THR A 220 -16.64 14.07 7.85
N PHE A 221 -15.96 14.65 6.86
CA PHE A 221 -14.67 15.36 7.01
C PHE A 221 -14.88 16.80 6.59
N GLU A 222 -14.76 17.74 7.53
CA GLU A 222 -15.10 19.14 7.29
C GLU A 222 -14.25 20.09 8.10
N TYR A 223 -14.33 21.38 7.76
CA TYR A 223 -13.72 22.44 8.55
C TYR A 223 -14.79 23.13 9.39
N ARG A 224 -14.58 23.25 10.69
CA ARG A 224 -15.47 23.93 11.64
C ARG A 224 -14.76 25.04 12.38
N ASN A 225 -15.48 26.15 12.60
CA ASN A 225 -14.99 27.19 13.49
C ASN A 225 -15.04 26.71 14.96
N PRO A 226 -14.21 27.26 15.85
CA PRO A 226 -14.25 26.87 17.27
C PRO A 226 -15.61 27.02 17.95
N GLN A 227 -16.48 27.90 17.42
CA GLN A 227 -17.83 28.11 17.93
C GLN A 227 -18.87 27.10 17.43
N GLU A 228 -18.53 26.33 16.39
CA GLU A 228 -19.37 25.31 15.74
C GLU A 228 -19.04 23.88 16.21
N MET A 229 -18.18 23.77 17.21
CA MET A 229 -17.83 22.48 17.81
C MET A 229 -18.96 22.00 18.72
N ASP A 230 -19.58 20.90 18.33
CA ASP A 230 -20.70 20.27 19.04
C ASP A 230 -20.43 18.78 19.33
N ASP A 231 -21.41 18.08 19.88
CA ASP A 231 -21.30 16.66 20.27
C ASP A 231 -21.21 15.70 19.07
N THR A 232 -21.38 16.18 17.83
CA THR A 232 -21.19 15.37 16.62
C THR A 232 -19.73 15.21 16.23
N VAL A 233 -18.86 16.09 16.75
CA VAL A 233 -17.40 16.07 16.47
C VAL A 233 -16.74 14.96 17.28
N LEU A 234 -16.22 13.96 16.59
CA LEU A 234 -15.52 12.83 17.19
C LEU A 234 -14.03 13.11 17.39
N TYR A 235 -13.43 13.86 16.44
CA TYR A 235 -12.04 14.26 16.47
C TYR A 235 -11.83 15.55 15.69
N ALA A 236 -10.91 16.39 16.12
CA ALA A 236 -10.56 17.60 15.41
C ALA A 236 -9.11 18.03 15.66
N GLU A 237 -8.51 18.65 14.66
CA GLU A 237 -7.17 19.23 14.70
C GLU A 237 -7.23 20.70 14.27
N PRO A 238 -6.53 21.60 14.99
CA PRO A 238 -6.49 23.01 14.61
C PRO A 238 -5.68 23.21 13.33
N THR A 239 -6.23 24.02 12.42
CA THR A 239 -5.58 24.45 11.18
C THR A 239 -5.68 25.94 11.01
N LEU A 240 -5.01 26.52 10.01
CA LEU A 240 -5.12 27.94 9.68
C LEU A 240 -6.53 28.35 9.20
N GLN A 241 -7.33 27.40 8.73
CA GLN A 241 -8.68 27.62 8.18
C GLN A 241 -9.80 27.31 9.21
N GLY A 242 -9.45 26.98 10.45
CA GLY A 242 -10.35 26.47 11.46
C GLY A 242 -9.93 25.09 11.96
N ASN A 243 -10.85 24.35 12.54
CA ASN A 243 -10.58 22.97 12.96
C ASN A 243 -10.95 22.00 11.82
N ALA A 244 -10.00 21.20 11.35
CA ALA A 244 -10.32 20.05 10.53
C ALA A 244 -10.95 19.00 11.45
N ALA A 245 -12.19 18.60 11.18
CA ALA A 245 -13.00 17.77 12.05
C ALA A 245 -13.49 16.50 11.36
N ILE A 246 -13.56 15.41 12.13
CA ILE A 246 -14.31 14.21 11.79
C ILE A 246 -15.58 14.21 12.61
N CYS A 247 -16.71 14.19 11.93
CA CYS A 247 -18.01 14.15 12.57
C CYS A 247 -18.75 12.87 12.22
N LYS A 248 -19.67 12.47 13.10
CA LYS A 248 -20.57 11.36 12.79
C LYS A 248 -21.57 11.82 11.74
N ARG A 249 -21.58 11.15 10.57
CA ARG A 249 -22.51 11.47 9.48
C ARG A 249 -23.94 11.20 9.89
N GLN A 250 -24.84 12.14 9.57
CA GLN A 250 -26.27 12.02 9.82
C GLN A 250 -26.99 11.57 8.55
N GLU A 251 -28.16 10.96 8.72
CA GLU A 251 -28.98 10.52 7.60
C GLU A 251 -29.39 11.71 6.72
N GLY A 252 -29.09 11.63 5.42
CA GLY A 252 -29.38 12.70 4.44
C GLY A 252 -28.25 13.74 4.27
N GLU A 253 -27.17 13.67 5.02
CA GLU A 253 -25.99 14.51 4.78
C GLU A 253 -25.24 14.08 3.52
N GLN A 254 -24.70 15.07 2.81
CA GLN A 254 -23.86 14.81 1.64
C GLN A 254 -22.54 14.13 2.07
N GLU A 255 -22.07 13.24 1.21
CA GLU A 255 -20.77 12.62 1.36
C GLU A 255 -19.67 13.68 1.19
N THR A 256 -18.68 13.65 2.07
CA THR A 256 -17.50 14.53 2.01
C THR A 256 -16.29 13.74 1.57
N GLN A 257 -15.32 14.43 0.99
CA GLN A 257 -14.05 13.82 0.68
C GLN A 257 -13.34 13.42 1.98
N MET A 258 -12.90 12.17 2.09
CA MET A 258 -12.11 11.68 3.21
C MET A 258 -10.81 12.50 3.35
N ASN A 259 -10.42 12.77 4.57
CA ASN A 259 -9.09 13.28 4.92
C ASN A 259 -8.34 12.16 5.64
N LEU A 260 -7.48 11.47 4.90
CA LEU A 260 -6.81 10.27 5.38
C LEU A 260 -5.83 10.56 6.52
N GLU A 261 -5.17 11.73 6.53
CA GLU A 261 -4.27 12.11 7.62
C GLU A 261 -5.04 12.33 8.92
N LEU A 262 -6.17 13.04 8.84
CA LEU A 262 -7.03 13.28 9.99
C LEU A 262 -7.62 11.97 10.53
N LEU A 263 -8.07 11.07 9.62
CA LEU A 263 -8.54 9.72 9.97
C LEU A 263 -7.46 8.92 10.69
N PHE A 264 -6.26 8.88 10.12
CA PHE A 264 -5.12 8.17 10.70
C PHE A 264 -4.82 8.65 12.12
N ASN A 265 -4.77 9.98 12.31
CA ASN A 265 -4.50 10.58 13.63
C ASN A 265 -5.62 10.26 14.62
N ALA A 266 -6.89 10.34 14.21
CA ALA A 266 -8.03 10.01 15.05
C ALA A 266 -8.00 8.55 15.53
N VAL A 267 -7.71 7.60 14.62
CA VAL A 267 -7.62 6.18 14.92
C VAL A 267 -6.45 5.87 15.85
N ILE A 268 -5.26 6.42 15.57
CA ILE A 268 -4.06 6.20 16.41
C ILE A 268 -4.25 6.79 17.82
N ASN A 269 -5.03 7.86 17.96
CA ASN A 269 -5.35 8.47 19.26
C ASN A 269 -6.55 7.80 19.97
N GLY A 270 -7.09 6.70 19.40
CA GLY A 270 -8.23 5.95 19.99
C GLY A 270 -9.53 6.74 20.06
N LYS A 271 -9.72 7.70 19.12
CA LYS A 271 -10.93 8.53 19.04
C LYS A 271 -11.98 7.95 18.10
N LEU A 272 -11.55 7.08 17.18
CA LEU A 272 -12.39 6.27 16.33
C LEU A 272 -12.02 4.81 16.59
N ASN A 273 -12.89 4.10 17.25
CA ASN A 273 -12.80 2.64 17.42
C ASN A 273 -14.01 2.03 16.67
N ASP A 274 -13.74 1.04 15.85
CA ASP A 274 -14.80 0.17 15.30
C ASP A 274 -15.38 -0.74 16.38
#